data_a5399c121e6042d41551ab63e01096f3
#
_entry.id   a5399c121e6042d41551ab63e01096f3
#
_cell.length_a   1.000
_cell.length_b   1.000
_cell.length_c   1.000
_cell.angle_alpha   90.00
_cell.angle_beta   90.00
_cell.angle_gamma   90.00
#
_symmetry.space_group_name_H-M   'P 1'
#
loop_
_entity.id
_entity.type
_entity.pdbx_description
1 polymer ?
#
loop_
_entity_poly.entity_id
_entity_poly.type
_entity_poly.pdbx_seq_one_letter_code
_entity_poly.pdbx_strand_id
1 'polypeptide(L)'
;FKSADDKLQGFDVDMGHIIAKALFGDPDKIEFVDQSSDSRIPNITTGKVDITCQFMTVTGERAQQVAFTIPYYREGVGLMMTAGSSYADYAALKAAGSKVTIATLQNVYAEAMVHAALPDAKVDQYDSQDLIYQALNSGRADAVATDQSSIAWFMTQNAGHYKDAGYGWNPQTYACAVRRGDQDWLNFVNTALHEAMTGVEFDFYAKSFKTWFGKDLPPPQIGFPVEYK
;
A
#
# COMPACT_ATOMS: atom_id res chain seq x y z
N PHE A 1 2.04 -4.09 -9.17
CA PHE A 1 1.50 -3.99 -10.54
C PHE A 1 2.32 -4.85 -11.49
N LYS A 2 1.77 -5.11 -12.68
CA LYS A 2 2.51 -5.75 -13.76
C LYS A 2 3.07 -4.70 -14.70
N SER A 3 4.35 -4.84 -15.04
CA SER A 3 5.01 -4.02 -16.06
C SER A 3 4.58 -4.42 -17.48
N ALA A 4 5.00 -3.66 -18.50
CA ALA A 4 4.66 -3.93 -19.89
C ALA A 4 5.19 -5.30 -20.40
N ASP A 5 6.21 -5.85 -19.76
CA ASP A 5 6.78 -7.19 -20.02
C ASP A 5 6.20 -8.28 -19.09
N ASP A 6 5.03 -8.04 -18.51
CA ASP A 6 4.26 -8.95 -17.64
C ASP A 6 4.98 -9.38 -16.35
N LYS A 7 5.95 -8.58 -15.89
CA LYS A 7 6.65 -8.84 -14.62
C LYS A 7 5.99 -8.09 -13.47
N LEU A 8 5.85 -8.76 -12.34
CA LEU A 8 5.42 -8.11 -11.11
C LEU A 8 6.49 -7.15 -10.60
N GLN A 9 6.07 -5.93 -10.25
CA GLN A 9 6.92 -4.88 -9.70
C GLN A 9 6.15 -4.10 -8.64
N GLY A 10 6.86 -3.49 -7.70
CA GLY A 10 6.27 -2.65 -6.68
C GLY A 10 6.89 -2.87 -5.31
N PHE A 11 6.55 -2.01 -4.38
CA PHE A 11 7.09 -2.04 -3.02
C PHE A 11 6.85 -3.39 -2.32
N ASP A 12 5.65 -3.95 -2.44
CA ASP A 12 5.33 -5.27 -1.85
C ASP A 12 6.09 -6.42 -2.51
N VAL A 13 6.40 -6.31 -3.81
CA VAL A 13 7.25 -7.27 -4.54
C VAL A 13 8.68 -7.21 -4.00
N ASP A 14 9.19 -6.01 -3.74
CA ASP A 14 10.50 -5.82 -3.14
C ASP A 14 10.60 -6.41 -1.72
N MET A 15 9.49 -6.42 -0.95
CA MET A 15 9.46 -7.13 0.34
C MET A 15 9.68 -8.65 0.15
N GLY A 16 9.11 -9.23 -0.91
CA GLY A 16 9.39 -10.63 -1.30
C GLY A 16 10.87 -10.86 -1.61
N HIS A 17 11.49 -9.99 -2.38
CA HIS A 17 12.92 -10.06 -2.70
C HIS A 17 13.82 -9.90 -1.46
N ILE A 18 13.45 -9.04 -0.50
CA ILE A 18 14.14 -8.90 0.81
C ILE A 18 14.11 -10.23 1.57
N ILE A 19 12.95 -10.85 1.66
CA ILE A 19 12.76 -12.11 2.38
C ILE A 19 13.53 -13.25 1.67
N ALA A 20 13.47 -13.33 0.34
CA ALA A 20 14.22 -14.32 -0.44
C ALA A 20 15.73 -14.14 -0.28
N LYS A 21 16.24 -12.91 -0.33
CA LYS A 21 17.67 -12.61 -0.07
C LYS A 21 18.08 -13.06 1.34
N ALA A 22 17.29 -12.77 2.34
CA ALA A 22 17.58 -13.17 3.71
C ALA A 22 17.60 -14.70 3.89
N LEU A 23 16.69 -15.42 3.22
CA LEU A 23 16.56 -16.88 3.36
C LEU A 23 17.58 -17.65 2.54
N PHE A 24 17.83 -17.20 1.31
CA PHE A 24 18.61 -17.95 0.32
C PHE A 24 19.92 -17.29 -0.10
N GLY A 25 20.18 -16.05 0.34
CA GLY A 25 21.29 -15.23 -0.16
C GLY A 25 21.06 -14.69 -1.59
N ASP A 26 19.90 -14.97 -2.18
CA ASP A 26 19.55 -14.63 -3.55
C ASP A 26 18.13 -14.01 -3.58
N PRO A 27 17.98 -12.71 -3.94
CA PRO A 27 16.69 -12.05 -3.97
C PRO A 27 15.74 -12.59 -5.04
N ASP A 28 16.26 -13.23 -6.07
CA ASP A 28 15.47 -13.73 -7.19
C ASP A 28 14.97 -15.18 -6.97
N LYS A 29 15.37 -15.80 -5.85
CA LYS A 29 14.93 -17.15 -5.49
C LYS A 29 13.54 -17.14 -4.84
N ILE A 30 12.57 -16.64 -5.57
CA ILE A 30 11.17 -16.51 -5.16
C ILE A 30 10.25 -16.74 -6.35
N GLU A 31 9.11 -17.38 -6.10
CA GLU A 31 8.03 -17.51 -7.07
C GLU A 31 6.87 -16.60 -6.65
N PHE A 32 6.46 -15.72 -7.55
CA PHE A 32 5.31 -14.86 -7.33
C PHE A 32 4.04 -15.47 -7.90
N VAL A 33 2.98 -15.47 -7.10
CA VAL A 33 1.64 -15.92 -7.49
C VAL A 33 0.72 -14.72 -7.59
N ASP A 34 0.16 -14.50 -8.78
CA ASP A 34 -0.84 -13.46 -9.01
C ASP A 34 -2.13 -13.78 -8.25
N GLN A 35 -2.66 -12.79 -7.51
CA GLN A 35 -3.84 -13.00 -6.66
C GLN A 35 -4.68 -11.74 -6.50
N SER A 36 -5.99 -11.92 -6.35
CA SER A 36 -6.90 -10.85 -5.94
C SER A 36 -6.83 -10.59 -4.44
N SER A 37 -7.36 -9.45 -3.99
CA SER A 37 -7.45 -9.12 -2.57
C SER A 37 -8.22 -10.17 -1.75
N ASP A 38 -9.26 -10.77 -2.32
CA ASP A 38 -10.09 -11.77 -1.62
C ASP A 38 -9.44 -13.15 -1.56
N SER A 39 -8.52 -13.46 -2.47
CA SER A 39 -7.82 -14.75 -2.50
C SER A 39 -6.59 -14.82 -1.57
N ARG A 40 -6.14 -13.70 -0.98
CA ARG A 40 -4.96 -13.65 -0.11
C ARG A 40 -5.01 -14.63 1.05
N ILE A 41 -6.07 -14.58 1.86
CA ILE A 41 -6.23 -15.48 3.02
C ILE A 41 -6.44 -16.93 2.58
N PRO A 42 -7.35 -17.25 1.63
CA PRO A 42 -7.46 -18.60 1.09
C PRO A 42 -6.14 -19.18 0.59
N ASN A 43 -5.34 -18.42 -0.14
CA ASN A 43 -4.05 -18.90 -0.67
C ASN A 43 -3.06 -19.26 0.44
N ILE A 44 -3.02 -18.50 1.54
CA ILE A 44 -2.20 -18.80 2.73
C ILE A 44 -2.73 -20.05 3.44
N THR A 45 -4.02 -20.11 3.72
CA THR A 45 -4.59 -21.19 4.53
C THR A 45 -4.56 -22.54 3.84
N THR A 46 -4.65 -22.57 2.51
CA THR A 46 -4.53 -23.80 1.69
C THR A 46 -3.08 -24.18 1.37
N GLY A 47 -2.11 -23.31 1.68
CA GLY A 47 -0.71 -23.55 1.36
C GLY A 47 -0.36 -23.38 -0.12
N LYS A 48 -1.16 -22.63 -0.88
CA LYS A 48 -0.84 -22.25 -2.26
C LYS A 48 0.32 -21.26 -2.30
N VAL A 49 0.43 -20.41 -1.28
CA VAL A 49 1.58 -19.53 -1.04
C VAL A 49 2.04 -19.63 0.40
N ASP A 50 3.33 -19.41 0.65
CA ASP A 50 3.92 -19.45 1.99
C ASP A 50 3.73 -18.13 2.73
N ILE A 51 3.61 -17.03 1.99
CA ILE A 51 3.49 -15.65 2.51
C ILE A 51 2.74 -14.77 1.52
N THR A 52 2.05 -13.74 2.03
CA THR A 52 1.54 -12.64 1.23
C THR A 52 1.81 -11.31 1.92
N CYS A 53 2.41 -10.36 1.18
CA CYS A 53 2.68 -8.98 1.64
C CYS A 53 1.81 -7.94 0.92
N GLN A 54 0.98 -8.33 0.00
CA GLN A 54 0.15 -7.48 -0.88
C GLN A 54 -0.75 -6.52 -0.07
N PHE A 55 -0.26 -5.32 0.25
CA PHE A 55 -0.93 -4.23 1.03
C PHE A 55 -2.02 -4.74 1.98
N MET A 56 -1.68 -5.74 2.77
CA MET A 56 -2.63 -6.45 3.60
C MET A 56 -2.80 -5.76 4.95
N THR A 57 -3.89 -5.00 5.10
CA THR A 57 -4.24 -4.33 6.35
C THR A 57 -4.40 -5.35 7.48
N VAL A 58 -3.73 -5.10 8.59
CA VAL A 58 -3.87 -5.88 9.82
C VAL A 58 -5.20 -5.55 10.48
N THR A 59 -6.06 -6.56 10.62
CA THR A 59 -7.33 -6.47 11.36
C THR A 59 -7.50 -7.65 12.30
N GLY A 60 -8.27 -7.46 13.38
CA GLY A 60 -8.58 -8.54 14.33
C GLY A 60 -9.28 -9.74 13.69
N GLU A 61 -10.15 -9.48 12.72
CA GLU A 61 -10.84 -10.53 11.96
C GLU A 61 -9.87 -11.38 11.13
N ARG A 62 -8.97 -10.74 10.39
CA ARG A 62 -7.94 -11.44 9.60
C ARG A 62 -6.96 -12.20 10.48
N ALA A 63 -6.59 -11.63 11.64
CA ALA A 63 -5.68 -12.26 12.61
C ALA A 63 -6.25 -13.56 13.23
N GLN A 64 -7.57 -13.79 13.13
CA GLN A 64 -8.18 -15.08 13.50
C GLN A 64 -7.90 -16.17 12.46
N GLN A 65 -7.52 -15.82 11.24
CA GLN A 65 -7.36 -16.76 10.13
C GLN A 65 -5.89 -16.97 9.74
N VAL A 66 -5.07 -15.95 9.86
CA VAL A 66 -3.62 -15.95 9.51
C VAL A 66 -2.79 -15.39 10.65
N ALA A 67 -1.48 -15.62 10.63
CA ALA A 67 -0.52 -14.93 11.50
C ALA A 67 0.11 -13.75 10.73
N PHE A 68 0.09 -12.57 11.33
CA PHE A 68 0.74 -11.39 10.77
C PHE A 68 2.17 -11.25 11.27
N THR A 69 3.03 -10.79 10.39
CA THR A 69 4.39 -10.34 10.73
C THR A 69 4.35 -9.00 11.47
N ILE A 70 5.53 -8.51 11.88
CA ILE A 70 5.66 -7.09 12.21
C ILE A 70 5.24 -6.24 11.00
N PRO A 71 4.67 -5.05 11.22
CA PRO A 71 4.28 -4.17 10.11
C PRO A 71 5.52 -3.70 9.33
N TYR A 72 5.44 -3.76 8.00
CA TYR A 72 6.46 -3.20 7.13
C TYR A 72 6.09 -1.83 6.57
N TYR A 73 4.83 -1.42 6.70
CA TYR A 73 4.35 -0.13 6.21
C TYR A 73 3.16 0.39 7.02
N ARG A 74 3.03 1.71 7.09
CA ARG A 74 1.87 2.39 7.70
C ARG A 74 1.48 3.57 6.84
N GLU A 75 0.18 3.71 6.63
CA GLU A 75 -0.38 4.84 5.93
C GLU A 75 -1.82 5.09 6.33
N GLY A 76 -2.47 6.01 5.65
CA GLY A 76 -3.90 6.22 5.70
C GLY A 76 -4.49 6.30 4.30
N VAL A 77 -5.78 6.55 4.22
CA VAL A 77 -6.46 6.92 2.99
C VAL A 77 -6.18 8.40 2.71
N GLY A 78 -5.98 8.74 1.46
CA GLY A 78 -5.83 10.11 0.97
C GLY A 78 -6.84 10.45 -0.12
N LEU A 79 -6.80 11.69 -0.57
CA LEU A 79 -7.61 12.19 -1.68
C LEU A 79 -6.72 12.73 -2.77
N MET A 80 -6.87 12.24 -4.00
CA MET A 80 -6.19 12.74 -5.18
C MET A 80 -7.18 13.41 -6.12
N MET A 81 -6.79 14.57 -6.66
CA MET A 81 -7.53 15.34 -7.66
C MET A 81 -6.68 15.56 -8.90
N THR A 82 -7.31 15.91 -10.02
CA THR A 82 -6.56 16.44 -11.16
C THR A 82 -5.89 17.77 -10.79
N ALA A 83 -4.73 18.08 -11.36
CA ALA A 83 -4.05 19.36 -11.12
C ALA A 83 -4.92 20.58 -11.49
N GLY A 84 -5.79 20.43 -12.50
CA GLY A 84 -6.75 21.45 -12.95
C GLY A 84 -8.08 21.48 -12.19
N SER A 85 -8.23 20.69 -11.11
CA SER A 85 -9.46 20.68 -10.30
C SER A 85 -9.79 22.07 -9.78
N SER A 86 -11.07 22.42 -9.83
CA SER A 86 -11.61 23.69 -9.27
C SER A 86 -11.54 23.71 -7.74
N TYR A 87 -11.40 22.57 -7.09
CA TYR A 87 -11.18 22.44 -5.65
C TYR A 87 -9.69 22.59 -5.36
N ALA A 88 -9.36 23.50 -4.42
CA ALA A 88 -7.97 23.75 -4.06
C ALA A 88 -7.35 22.59 -3.28
N ASP A 89 -8.09 22.09 -2.29
CA ASP A 89 -7.66 21.13 -1.28
C ASP A 89 -8.85 20.36 -0.67
N TYR A 90 -8.56 19.56 0.36
CA TYR A 90 -9.58 18.85 1.15
C TYR A 90 -10.65 19.76 1.73
N ALA A 91 -10.28 20.95 2.24
CA ALA A 91 -11.25 21.85 2.85
C ALA A 91 -12.29 22.34 1.83
N ALA A 92 -11.84 22.61 0.59
CA ALA A 92 -12.72 22.99 -0.51
C ALA A 92 -13.65 21.83 -0.92
N LEU A 93 -13.15 20.59 -0.98
CA LEU A 93 -13.97 19.39 -1.24
C LEU A 93 -15.04 19.22 -0.15
N LYS A 94 -14.65 19.33 1.11
CA LYS A 94 -15.56 19.20 2.26
C LYS A 94 -16.65 20.27 2.26
N ALA A 95 -16.28 21.52 1.97
CA ALA A 95 -17.22 22.64 1.89
C ALA A 95 -18.23 22.51 0.74
N ALA A 96 -17.88 21.81 -0.34
CA ALA A 96 -18.76 21.57 -1.46
C ALA A 96 -19.85 20.52 -1.18
N GLY A 97 -19.66 19.68 -0.17
CA GLY A 97 -20.64 18.71 0.34
C GLY A 97 -21.17 17.77 -0.74
N SER A 98 -22.49 17.69 -0.91
CA SER A 98 -23.14 16.77 -1.87
C SER A 98 -22.91 17.09 -3.36
N LYS A 99 -22.17 18.15 -3.67
CA LYS A 99 -21.79 18.47 -5.07
C LYS A 99 -20.55 17.69 -5.50
N VAL A 100 -19.80 17.11 -4.54
CA VAL A 100 -18.58 16.35 -4.82
C VAL A 100 -18.90 14.87 -4.98
N THR A 101 -18.33 14.27 -6.01
CA THR A 101 -18.34 12.82 -6.23
C THR A 101 -16.94 12.26 -6.02
N ILE A 102 -16.83 11.25 -5.16
CA ILE A 102 -15.58 10.57 -4.82
C ILE A 102 -15.60 9.17 -5.41
N ALA A 103 -14.62 8.86 -6.26
CA ALA A 103 -14.39 7.49 -6.74
C ALA A 103 -13.51 6.73 -5.75
N THR A 104 -13.86 5.49 -5.45
CA THR A 104 -13.08 4.60 -4.57
C THR A 104 -13.24 3.14 -4.98
N LEU A 105 -12.38 2.26 -4.46
CA LEU A 105 -12.49 0.82 -4.68
C LEU A 105 -13.70 0.24 -3.94
N GLN A 106 -14.41 -0.66 -4.63
CA GLN A 106 -15.57 -1.34 -4.09
C GLN A 106 -15.17 -2.22 -2.90
N ASN A 107 -15.80 -1.98 -1.77
CA ASN A 107 -15.80 -2.86 -0.61
C ASN A 107 -16.91 -2.45 0.36
N VAL A 108 -17.23 -3.33 1.34
CA VAL A 108 -18.33 -3.12 2.30
C VAL A 108 -18.16 -1.89 3.21
N TYR A 109 -16.96 -1.35 3.32
CA TYR A 109 -16.66 -0.18 4.16
C TYR A 109 -16.39 1.10 3.35
N ALA A 110 -16.41 1.03 2.02
CA ALA A 110 -15.97 2.14 1.15
C ALA A 110 -16.74 3.43 1.40
N GLU A 111 -18.06 3.37 1.46
CA GLU A 111 -18.90 4.54 1.69
C GLU A 111 -18.69 5.13 3.08
N ALA A 112 -18.70 4.31 4.13
CA ALA A 112 -18.43 4.75 5.50
C ALA A 112 -17.03 5.35 5.66
N MET A 113 -16.04 4.79 4.97
CA MET A 113 -14.68 5.30 4.94
C MET A 113 -14.60 6.70 4.32
N VAL A 114 -15.24 6.93 3.18
CA VAL A 114 -15.27 8.25 2.54
C VAL A 114 -16.05 9.25 3.40
N HIS A 115 -17.21 8.85 3.92
CA HIS A 115 -18.06 9.72 4.74
C HIS A 115 -17.42 10.10 6.09
N ALA A 116 -16.45 9.32 6.59
CA ALA A 116 -15.66 9.72 7.77
C ALA A 116 -14.86 11.02 7.52
N ALA A 117 -14.43 11.28 6.28
CA ALA A 117 -13.74 12.51 5.90
C ALA A 117 -14.68 13.55 5.25
N LEU A 118 -15.52 13.08 4.34
CA LEU A 118 -16.43 13.90 3.51
C LEU A 118 -17.88 13.41 3.71
N PRO A 119 -18.56 13.82 4.80
CA PRO A 119 -19.85 13.24 5.23
C PRO A 119 -20.97 13.33 4.19
N ASP A 120 -20.97 14.37 3.37
CA ASP A 120 -22.05 14.67 2.43
C ASP A 120 -21.68 14.33 0.97
N ALA A 121 -20.45 13.84 0.70
CA ALA A 121 -20.00 13.54 -0.64
C ALA A 121 -20.76 12.35 -1.26
N LYS A 122 -20.96 12.38 -2.56
CA LYS A 122 -21.39 11.18 -3.31
C LYS A 122 -20.23 10.22 -3.43
N VAL A 123 -20.50 8.93 -3.32
CA VAL A 123 -19.48 7.87 -3.39
C VAL A 123 -19.81 6.93 -4.55
N ASP A 124 -18.92 6.90 -5.53
CA ASP A 124 -18.97 5.95 -6.63
C ASP A 124 -17.91 4.89 -6.43
N GLN A 125 -18.31 3.62 -6.42
CA GLN A 125 -17.43 2.48 -6.17
C GLN A 125 -17.11 1.76 -7.49
N TYR A 126 -15.85 1.34 -7.64
CA TYR A 126 -15.32 0.70 -8.85
C TYR A 126 -14.51 -0.56 -8.50
N ASP A 127 -14.45 -1.51 -9.42
CA ASP A 127 -13.82 -2.82 -9.21
C ASP A 127 -12.28 -2.78 -9.22
N SER A 128 -11.67 -1.73 -9.79
CA SER A 128 -10.22 -1.65 -9.92
C SER A 128 -9.67 -0.23 -9.74
N GLN A 129 -8.37 -0.15 -9.42
CA GLN A 129 -7.62 1.12 -9.34
C GLN A 129 -7.68 1.88 -10.67
N ASP A 130 -7.53 1.20 -11.79
CA ASP A 130 -7.56 1.83 -13.11
C ASP A 130 -8.91 2.50 -13.38
N LEU A 131 -10.01 1.89 -12.95
CA LEU A 131 -11.35 2.45 -13.14
C LEU A 131 -11.59 3.69 -12.27
N ILE A 132 -11.07 3.74 -11.04
CA ILE A 132 -11.18 4.96 -10.22
C ILE A 132 -10.37 6.11 -10.83
N TYR A 133 -9.19 5.85 -11.39
CA TYR A 133 -8.38 6.87 -12.06
C TYR A 133 -9.02 7.31 -13.38
N GLN A 134 -9.66 6.40 -14.14
CA GLN A 134 -10.43 6.76 -15.32
C GLN A 134 -11.65 7.62 -14.97
N ALA A 135 -12.33 7.35 -13.85
CA ALA A 135 -13.45 8.17 -13.39
C ALA A 135 -12.99 9.60 -13.08
N LEU A 136 -11.83 9.77 -12.41
CA LEU A 136 -11.24 11.08 -12.17
C LEU A 136 -10.86 11.80 -13.47
N ASN A 137 -10.17 11.12 -14.38
CA ASN A 137 -9.70 11.71 -15.64
C ASN A 137 -10.83 12.11 -16.59
N SER A 138 -11.95 11.39 -16.56
CA SER A 138 -13.13 11.71 -17.37
C SER A 138 -14.06 12.73 -16.74
N GLY A 139 -13.75 13.22 -15.53
CA GLY A 139 -14.59 14.16 -14.79
C GLY A 139 -15.87 13.55 -14.22
N ARG A 140 -15.99 12.21 -14.19
CA ARG A 140 -17.09 11.52 -13.49
C ARG A 140 -16.95 11.59 -11.98
N ALA A 141 -15.73 11.71 -11.49
CA ALA A 141 -15.42 11.96 -10.09
C ALA A 141 -14.57 13.22 -9.96
N ASP A 142 -14.77 13.95 -8.87
CA ASP A 142 -14.00 15.15 -8.52
C ASP A 142 -12.69 14.82 -7.82
N ALA A 143 -12.68 13.70 -7.09
CA ALA A 143 -11.48 13.16 -6.44
C ALA A 143 -11.56 11.62 -6.34
N VAL A 144 -10.40 11.02 -6.11
CA VAL A 144 -10.24 9.60 -5.78
C VAL A 144 -9.87 9.48 -4.32
N ALA A 145 -10.55 8.60 -3.57
CA ALA A 145 -10.16 8.17 -2.23
C ALA A 145 -9.50 6.79 -2.32
N THR A 146 -8.21 6.73 -1.98
CA THR A 146 -7.42 5.49 -1.98
C THR A 146 -6.23 5.61 -1.02
N ASP A 147 -5.44 4.56 -0.90
CA ASP A 147 -4.25 4.53 -0.07
C ASP A 147 -3.24 5.61 -0.48
N GLN A 148 -2.64 6.28 0.51
CA GLN A 148 -1.68 7.36 0.26
C GLN A 148 -0.48 6.90 -0.57
N SER A 149 -0.03 5.66 -0.42
CA SER A 149 1.02 5.05 -1.25
C SER A 149 0.61 4.94 -2.71
N SER A 150 -0.63 4.51 -2.98
CA SER A 150 -1.19 4.44 -4.33
C SER A 150 -1.27 5.83 -4.99
N ILE A 151 -1.66 6.85 -4.22
CA ILE A 151 -1.66 8.25 -4.67
C ILE A 151 -0.23 8.70 -5.01
N ALA A 152 0.72 8.48 -4.09
CA ALA A 152 2.11 8.89 -4.29
C ALA A 152 2.73 8.21 -5.53
N TRP A 153 2.52 6.90 -5.67
CA TRP A 153 2.98 6.16 -6.84
C TRP A 153 2.36 6.71 -8.14
N PHE A 154 1.04 6.86 -8.19
CA PHE A 154 0.33 7.32 -9.39
C PHE A 154 0.74 8.73 -9.78
N MET A 155 0.92 9.64 -8.82
CA MET A 155 1.42 10.99 -9.04
C MET A 155 2.86 11.00 -9.54
N THR A 156 3.71 10.09 -9.06
CA THR A 156 5.10 9.96 -9.53
C THR A 156 5.15 9.52 -11.00
N GLN A 157 4.29 8.57 -11.39
CA GLN A 157 4.18 8.10 -12.78
C GLN A 157 3.57 9.16 -13.72
N ASN A 158 2.79 10.10 -13.19
CA ASN A 158 2.04 11.10 -13.94
C ASN A 158 2.33 12.52 -13.44
N ALA A 159 3.61 12.86 -13.36
CA ALA A 159 4.08 14.11 -12.77
C ALA A 159 3.37 15.34 -13.35
N GLY A 160 2.84 16.20 -12.47
CA GLY A 160 2.18 17.45 -12.83
C GLY A 160 0.70 17.30 -13.28
N HIS A 161 0.18 16.10 -13.42
CA HIS A 161 -1.23 15.88 -13.84
C HIS A 161 -2.21 15.84 -12.67
N TYR A 162 -1.72 15.54 -11.47
CA TYR A 162 -2.54 15.37 -10.27
C TYR A 162 -1.98 16.12 -9.08
N LYS A 163 -2.82 16.31 -8.08
CA LYS A 163 -2.46 16.89 -6.78
C LYS A 163 -3.11 16.10 -5.64
N ASP A 164 -2.38 15.97 -4.53
CA ASP A 164 -2.91 15.49 -3.26
C ASP A 164 -3.76 16.60 -2.63
N ALA A 165 -4.91 16.26 -2.08
CA ALA A 165 -5.78 17.21 -1.37
C ALA A 165 -5.22 17.64 0.01
N GLY A 166 -4.13 17.04 0.47
CA GLY A 166 -3.43 17.41 1.70
C GLY A 166 -4.11 16.91 2.97
N TYR A 167 -4.90 15.84 2.90
CA TYR A 167 -5.58 15.25 4.06
C TYR A 167 -5.48 13.73 4.03
N GLY A 168 -5.09 13.15 5.17
CA GLY A 168 -5.06 11.71 5.39
C GLY A 168 -5.93 11.32 6.59
N TRP A 169 -6.64 10.20 6.47
CA TRP A 169 -7.47 9.65 7.53
C TRP A 169 -7.45 8.11 7.50
N ASN A 170 -8.19 7.47 8.41
CA ASN A 170 -8.32 6.02 8.49
C ASN A 170 -6.95 5.31 8.49
N PRO A 171 -6.10 5.53 9.53
CA PRO A 171 -4.75 4.97 9.56
C PRO A 171 -4.79 3.45 9.45
N GLN A 172 -3.94 2.91 8.60
CA GLN A 172 -3.83 1.49 8.32
C GLN A 172 -2.40 1.02 8.57
N THR A 173 -2.28 -0.23 8.98
CA THR A 173 -1.01 -0.91 9.17
C THR A 173 -0.95 -2.11 8.24
N TYR A 174 0.07 -2.19 7.40
CA TYR A 174 0.29 -3.31 6.50
C TYR A 174 1.37 -4.24 7.03
N ALA A 175 1.07 -5.53 7.00
CA ALA A 175 1.99 -6.58 7.38
C ALA A 175 1.87 -7.75 6.39
N CYS A 176 2.92 -8.55 6.29
CA CYS A 176 2.80 -9.81 5.60
C CYS A 176 1.99 -10.79 6.45
N ALA A 177 1.32 -11.72 5.80
CA ALA A 177 0.59 -12.79 6.46
C ALA A 177 1.18 -14.15 6.09
N VAL A 178 1.27 -15.02 7.07
CA VAL A 178 1.72 -16.42 6.94
C VAL A 178 0.69 -17.36 7.57
N ARG A 179 0.82 -18.67 7.33
CA ARG A 179 -0.05 -19.66 7.95
C ARG A 179 0.10 -19.65 9.46
N ARG A 180 -1.01 -19.77 10.16
CA ARG A 180 -0.99 -19.91 11.62
C ARG A 180 -0.33 -21.23 12.04
N GLY A 181 0.44 -21.16 13.11
CA GLY A 181 1.12 -22.35 13.70
C GLY A 181 2.54 -22.57 13.18
N ASP A 182 2.97 -21.89 12.13
CA ASP A 182 4.37 -21.89 11.68
C ASP A 182 5.15 -20.74 12.34
N GLN A 183 5.52 -20.96 13.60
CA GLN A 183 6.19 -19.96 14.40
C GLN A 183 7.63 -19.70 13.91
N ASP A 184 8.32 -20.72 13.43
CA ASP A 184 9.70 -20.59 12.96
C ASP A 184 9.75 -19.73 11.71
N TRP A 185 8.84 -19.97 10.76
CA TRP A 185 8.69 -19.13 9.57
C TRP A 185 8.33 -17.68 9.93
N LEU A 186 7.35 -17.49 10.81
CA LEU A 186 6.96 -16.15 11.27
C LEU A 186 8.13 -15.40 11.92
N ASN A 187 8.90 -16.06 12.79
CA ASN A 187 10.06 -15.48 13.45
C ASN A 187 11.15 -15.10 12.44
N PHE A 188 11.42 -15.97 11.47
CA PHE A 188 12.38 -15.70 10.41
C PHE A 188 11.98 -14.46 9.59
N VAL A 189 10.73 -14.40 9.12
CA VAL A 189 10.24 -13.26 8.32
C VAL A 189 10.28 -11.97 9.14
N ASN A 190 9.88 -12.02 10.41
CA ASN A 190 9.98 -10.86 11.30
C ASN A 190 11.41 -10.35 11.44
N THR A 191 12.39 -11.25 11.56
CA THR A 191 13.81 -10.87 11.63
C THR A 191 14.27 -10.24 10.32
N ALA A 192 13.93 -10.83 9.16
CA ALA A 192 14.30 -10.29 7.86
C ALA A 192 13.71 -8.89 7.62
N LEU A 193 12.43 -8.68 7.96
CA LEU A 193 11.80 -7.36 7.85
C LEU A 193 12.38 -6.35 8.84
N HIS A 194 12.72 -6.78 10.05
CA HIS A 194 13.34 -5.91 11.06
C HIS A 194 14.72 -5.42 10.58
N GLU A 195 15.56 -6.32 10.06
CA GLU A 195 16.88 -5.96 9.52
C GLU A 195 16.76 -5.04 8.30
N ALA A 196 15.74 -5.24 7.45
CA ALA A 196 15.50 -4.36 6.31
C ALA A 196 15.01 -2.97 6.71
N MET A 197 14.17 -2.86 7.74
CA MET A 197 13.59 -1.57 8.15
C MET A 197 14.45 -0.77 9.12
N THR A 198 15.26 -1.44 9.94
CA THR A 198 15.98 -0.78 11.04
C THR A 198 17.42 -1.26 11.22
N GLY A 199 17.83 -2.30 10.50
CA GLY A 199 19.15 -2.93 10.62
C GLY A 199 20.08 -2.61 9.45
N VAL A 200 21.02 -3.52 9.23
CA VAL A 200 22.10 -3.35 8.23
C VAL A 200 21.64 -3.46 6.77
N GLU A 201 20.45 -4.01 6.53
CA GLU A 201 19.85 -4.12 5.19
C GLU A 201 18.93 -2.94 4.85
N PHE A 202 18.97 -1.85 5.63
CA PHE A 202 18.08 -0.70 5.47
C PHE A 202 18.17 -0.04 4.09
N ASP A 203 19.34 -0.02 3.48
CA ASP A 203 19.54 0.62 2.17
C ASP A 203 18.64 0.02 1.08
N PHE A 204 18.37 -1.28 1.13
CA PHE A 204 17.48 -1.93 0.17
C PHE A 204 16.03 -1.45 0.34
N TYR A 205 15.55 -1.42 1.58
CA TYR A 205 14.20 -0.94 1.90
C TYR A 205 14.03 0.55 1.55
N ALA A 206 14.99 1.40 1.92
CA ALA A 206 14.97 2.83 1.61
C ALA A 206 15.01 3.10 0.11
N LYS A 207 15.81 2.34 -0.65
CA LYS A 207 15.87 2.43 -2.12
C LYS A 207 14.53 2.05 -2.75
N SER A 208 13.91 0.97 -2.30
CA SER A 208 12.57 0.55 -2.75
C SER A 208 11.55 1.64 -2.47
N PHE A 209 11.52 2.17 -1.24
CA PHE A 209 10.61 3.24 -0.85
C PHE A 209 10.76 4.49 -1.74
N LYS A 210 12.01 4.92 -1.98
CA LYS A 210 12.28 6.06 -2.87
C LYS A 210 11.85 5.79 -4.31
N THR A 211 12.09 4.59 -4.81
CA THR A 211 11.72 4.19 -6.18
C THR A 211 10.21 4.29 -6.39
N TRP A 212 9.42 3.77 -5.45
CA TRP A 212 7.98 3.65 -5.63
C TRP A 212 7.20 4.87 -5.17
N PHE A 213 7.66 5.58 -4.13
CA PHE A 213 6.93 6.70 -3.53
C PHE A 213 7.60 8.06 -3.73
N GLY A 214 8.78 8.11 -4.37
CA GLY A 214 9.49 9.35 -4.68
C GLY A 214 10.02 10.09 -3.45
N LYS A 215 10.09 9.44 -2.28
CA LYS A 215 10.49 10.06 -1.01
C LYS A 215 11.71 9.35 -0.43
N ASP A 216 12.61 10.12 0.18
CA ASP A 216 13.72 9.57 0.94
C ASP A 216 13.27 9.24 2.37
N LEU A 217 13.74 8.10 2.90
CA LEU A 217 13.60 7.74 4.29
C LEU A 217 14.89 8.11 5.04
N PRO A 218 14.80 8.77 6.21
CA PRO A 218 15.97 8.96 7.05
C PRO A 218 16.46 7.60 7.59
N PRO A 219 17.78 7.40 7.74
CA PRO A 219 18.31 6.19 8.38
C PRO A 219 17.74 6.00 9.78
N PRO A 220 17.49 4.77 10.21
CA PRO A 220 17.03 4.50 11.56
C PRO A 220 18.13 4.90 12.58
N GLN A 221 17.71 5.62 13.62
CA GLN A 221 18.62 6.11 14.67
C GLN A 221 18.65 5.09 15.83
N ILE A 222 19.35 3.98 15.64
CA ILE A 222 19.54 2.96 16.68
C ILE A 222 21.04 2.81 16.97
N GLY A 223 21.47 3.24 18.16
CA GLY A 223 22.86 3.18 18.58
C GLY A 223 23.76 4.21 17.87
N PHE A 224 25.04 3.88 17.76
CA PHE A 224 26.01 4.72 17.06
C PHE A 224 25.91 4.50 15.54
N PRO A 225 26.04 5.57 14.74
CA PRO A 225 26.10 5.40 13.28
C PRO A 225 27.33 4.55 12.91
N VAL A 226 27.10 3.56 12.06
CA VAL A 226 28.16 2.73 11.49
C VAL A 226 28.57 3.32 10.16
N GLU A 227 29.80 3.82 10.04
CA GLU A 227 30.38 4.21 8.76
C GLU A 227 30.93 2.98 8.05
N TYR A 228 30.30 2.57 6.97
CA TYR A 228 30.84 1.55 6.08
C TYR A 228 31.91 2.20 5.19
N LYS A 229 33.16 1.76 5.31
CA LYS A 229 34.27 2.19 4.44
C LYS A 229 34.43 1.25 3.26
#